data_40afbdc030baf77b199be01b0cacc0ec
#
_entry.id   40afbdc030baf77b199be01b0cacc0ec
#
_cell.length_a   1.000
_cell.length_b   1.000
_cell.length_c   1.000
_cell.angle_alpha   90.00
_cell.angle_beta   90.00
_cell.angle_gamma   90.00
#
_symmetry.space_group_name_H-M   'P 1'
#
loop_
_entity.id
_entity.type
_entity.pdbx_description
1 polymer ?
#
loop_
_entity_poly.entity_id
_entity_poly.type
_entity_poly.pdbx_seq_one_letter_code
_entity_poly.pdbx_strand_id
1 'polypeptide(L)'
;MNEEKVESIISEINTKFENVKEINELQLLKSEYLGKKGIITVLQSGIKEAVDKKSYGMMLNKVRTTFNDLYEEKLKELNELELNRKLESEKIDITLPATKIRQGSPNILEKVVEDMESLFMSMGYDVVEGPEIEEDLYNFELLNLPKGHPARDSQDTFYLEGDKILLRSHTSPVQARTMLKGKGEEPIRIVCPGKTYRRDDDDATHSHNFMQIEGLLIDKKATLADLKGTFDVVAKHLFGDDCKTRFRPSYYPFTEPSVETDISCFKCKGEGCAICKNTGWITISGAGVVHPNVLKMCGYNPEVWHGFAFGFGLERIAMLKYGINDIRTFYNTDLREIKAFDRRED
;
A
#
# COMPACT_ATOMS: atom_id res chain seq x y z
N MET A 1 74.94 -9.40 16.15
CA MET A 1 74.26 -8.18 15.77
C MET A 1 74.52 -7.19 16.89
N ASN A 2 75.05 -6.00 16.59
CA ASN A 2 75.32 -4.97 17.59
C ASN A 2 74.14 -4.00 17.69
N GLU A 3 73.89 -3.35 18.81
CA GLU A 3 72.83 -2.37 19.02
C GLU A 3 72.83 -1.25 17.99
N GLU A 4 74.02 -0.72 17.65
CA GLU A 4 74.17 0.29 16.57
C GLU A 4 73.65 -0.16 15.23
N LYS A 5 73.79 -1.45 14.89
CA LYS A 5 73.28 -2.02 13.62
C LYS A 5 71.75 -2.14 13.63
N VAL A 6 71.17 -2.44 14.80
CA VAL A 6 69.71 -2.48 14.97
C VAL A 6 69.11 -1.08 14.81
N GLU A 7 69.70 -0.07 15.43
CA GLU A 7 69.24 1.32 15.34
C GLU A 7 69.40 1.85 13.89
N SER A 8 70.48 1.52 13.20
CA SER A 8 70.65 1.87 11.81
C SER A 8 69.55 1.26 10.91
N ILE A 9 69.19 0.00 11.12
CA ILE A 9 68.13 -0.69 10.33
C ILE A 9 66.75 -0.07 10.67
N ILE A 10 66.46 0.25 11.92
CA ILE A 10 65.21 0.89 12.35
C ILE A 10 65.09 2.30 11.73
N SER A 11 66.20 3.05 11.72
CA SER A 11 66.24 4.38 11.10
C SER A 11 66.00 4.29 9.57
N GLU A 12 66.59 3.33 8.90
CA GLU A 12 66.34 3.06 7.47
C GLU A 12 64.87 2.71 7.20
N ILE A 13 64.31 1.81 8.03
CA ILE A 13 62.89 1.45 7.96
C ILE A 13 62.00 2.67 8.09
N ASN A 14 62.20 3.52 9.11
CA ASN A 14 61.40 4.72 9.30
C ASN A 14 61.47 5.67 8.12
N THR A 15 62.67 5.92 7.59
CA THR A 15 62.86 6.80 6.41
C THR A 15 62.15 6.23 5.16
N LYS A 16 62.19 4.91 4.96
CA LYS A 16 61.51 4.29 3.84
C LYS A 16 59.99 4.38 3.99
N PHE A 17 59.43 4.13 5.18
CA PHE A 17 57.98 4.26 5.41
C PHE A 17 57.46 5.68 5.26
N GLU A 18 58.26 6.71 5.63
CA GLU A 18 57.90 8.12 5.39
C GLU A 18 57.73 8.45 3.91
N ASN A 19 58.52 7.82 3.04
CA ASN A 19 58.52 8.07 1.60
C ASN A 19 57.45 7.29 0.82
N VAL A 20 56.77 6.28 1.45
CA VAL A 20 55.72 5.49 0.81
C VAL A 20 54.43 6.29 0.65
N LYS A 21 53.95 6.42 -0.59
CA LYS A 21 52.73 7.17 -0.95
C LYS A 21 51.61 6.31 -1.50
N GLU A 22 51.89 5.06 -1.90
CA GLU A 22 50.93 4.14 -2.52
C GLU A 22 50.99 2.77 -1.86
N ILE A 23 49.85 2.07 -1.88
CA ILE A 23 49.72 0.72 -1.30
C ILE A 23 50.62 -0.29 -2.00
N ASN A 24 50.84 -0.13 -3.32
CA ASN A 24 51.75 -0.98 -4.08
C ASN A 24 53.20 -0.85 -3.61
N GLU A 25 53.65 0.39 -3.34
CA GLU A 25 54.99 0.67 -2.80
C GLU A 25 55.17 0.04 -1.40
N LEU A 26 54.10 0.11 -0.57
CA LEU A 26 54.09 -0.51 0.74
C LEU A 26 54.22 -2.05 0.67
N GLN A 27 53.56 -2.69 -0.32
CA GLN A 27 53.69 -4.13 -0.56
C GLN A 27 55.08 -4.53 -1.05
N LEU A 28 55.69 -3.70 -1.90
CA LEU A 28 57.08 -3.91 -2.34
C LEU A 28 58.05 -3.80 -1.17
N LEU A 29 57.86 -2.81 -0.30
CA LEU A 29 58.65 -2.64 0.91
C LEU A 29 58.51 -3.84 1.86
N LYS A 30 57.31 -4.35 2.03
CA LYS A 30 57.07 -5.63 2.78
C LYS A 30 57.83 -6.79 2.20
N SER A 31 57.85 -6.92 0.88
CA SER A 31 58.58 -7.97 0.18
C SER A 31 60.09 -7.86 0.33
N GLU A 32 60.61 -6.61 0.33
CA GLU A 32 62.03 -6.28 0.51
C GLU A 32 62.51 -6.69 1.92
N TYR A 33 61.70 -6.46 2.95
CA TYR A 33 62.12 -6.75 4.33
C TYR A 33 61.71 -8.15 4.84
N LEU A 34 60.48 -8.61 4.52
CA LEU A 34 59.89 -9.86 5.03
C LEU A 34 59.79 -10.97 3.97
N GLY A 35 60.13 -10.70 2.72
CA GLY A 35 60.12 -11.70 1.65
C GLY A 35 61.12 -12.83 1.89
N LYS A 36 61.11 -13.87 1.02
CA LYS A 36 61.98 -15.05 1.14
C LYS A 36 63.48 -14.71 1.19
N LYS A 37 63.93 -13.64 0.56
CA LYS A 37 65.28 -13.10 0.57
C LYS A 37 65.35 -11.73 1.27
N GLY A 38 64.32 -11.38 2.05
CA GLY A 38 64.19 -10.11 2.71
C GLY A 38 65.21 -9.91 3.84
N ILE A 39 65.51 -8.65 4.16
CA ILE A 39 66.54 -8.27 5.12
C ILE A 39 66.30 -8.95 6.49
N ILE A 40 65.05 -8.87 7.00
CA ILE A 40 64.67 -9.47 8.31
C ILE A 40 64.78 -11.03 8.25
N THR A 41 64.37 -11.62 7.11
CA THR A 41 64.45 -13.09 6.89
C THR A 41 65.89 -13.58 6.82
N VAL A 42 66.77 -12.82 6.18
CA VAL A 42 68.22 -13.16 6.14
C VAL A 42 68.83 -12.98 7.53
N LEU A 43 68.52 -11.94 8.26
CA LEU A 43 68.97 -11.79 9.66
C LEU A 43 68.47 -12.90 10.57
N GLN A 44 67.27 -13.41 10.33
CA GLN A 44 66.71 -14.57 11.06
C GLN A 44 67.51 -15.84 10.87
N SER A 45 68.03 -16.09 9.66
CA SER A 45 68.90 -17.23 9.38
C SER A 45 70.25 -17.17 10.12
N GLY A 46 70.77 -15.95 10.40
CA GLY A 46 71.99 -15.71 11.15
C GLY A 46 71.92 -16.03 12.67
N ILE A 47 70.74 -16.30 13.21
CA ILE A 47 70.58 -16.71 14.63
C ILE A 47 71.34 -18.01 14.92
N LYS A 48 71.49 -18.90 13.92
CA LYS A 48 72.15 -20.19 14.08
C LYS A 48 73.66 -20.03 14.40
N GLU A 49 74.30 -18.98 13.89
CA GLU A 49 75.73 -18.69 13.97
C GLU A 49 76.05 -17.65 15.10
N ALA A 50 75.06 -17.17 15.81
CA ALA A 50 75.25 -16.15 16.85
C ALA A 50 75.81 -16.77 18.13
N VAL A 51 76.81 -16.09 18.77
CA VAL A 51 77.46 -16.45 20.03
C VAL A 51 76.47 -16.34 21.18
N ASP A 52 75.61 -15.30 21.20
CA ASP A 52 74.47 -15.15 22.13
C ASP A 52 73.16 -15.15 21.38
N LYS A 53 72.52 -16.29 21.31
CA LYS A 53 71.23 -16.50 20.58
C LYS A 53 70.07 -15.76 21.22
N LYS A 54 70.08 -15.53 22.53
CA LYS A 54 69.00 -14.90 23.27
C LYS A 54 68.98 -13.37 22.98
N SER A 55 70.10 -12.72 23.13
CA SER A 55 70.25 -11.31 22.83
C SER A 55 70.02 -11.00 21.36
N TYR A 56 70.54 -11.84 20.44
CA TYR A 56 70.27 -11.71 19.01
C TYR A 56 68.80 -11.84 18.66
N GLY A 57 68.10 -12.83 19.26
CA GLY A 57 66.65 -13.02 19.05
C GLY A 57 65.82 -11.83 19.55
N MET A 58 66.18 -11.23 20.69
CA MET A 58 65.51 -10.05 21.22
C MET A 58 65.68 -8.83 20.25
N MET A 59 66.85 -8.61 19.80
CA MET A 59 67.19 -7.53 18.80
C MET A 59 66.44 -7.73 17.48
N LEU A 60 66.41 -8.93 16.93
CA LEU A 60 65.66 -9.23 15.72
C LEU A 60 64.17 -9.06 15.91
N ASN A 61 63.63 -9.48 17.03
CA ASN A 61 62.22 -9.30 17.35
C ASN A 61 61.84 -7.81 17.42
N LYS A 62 62.72 -6.98 18.03
CA LYS A 62 62.52 -5.54 18.06
C LYS A 62 62.39 -4.93 16.65
N VAL A 63 63.33 -5.30 15.71
CA VAL A 63 63.26 -4.84 14.33
C VAL A 63 61.95 -5.28 13.64
N ARG A 64 61.58 -6.55 13.85
CA ARG A 64 60.37 -7.15 13.22
C ARG A 64 59.09 -6.50 13.76
N THR A 65 59.00 -6.30 15.07
CA THR A 65 57.83 -5.66 15.66
C THR A 65 57.70 -4.21 15.16
N THR A 66 58.78 -3.43 15.21
CA THR A 66 58.80 -2.04 14.69
C THR A 66 58.39 -2.01 13.21
N PHE A 67 58.89 -2.93 12.38
CA PHE A 67 58.48 -3.01 10.97
C PHE A 67 56.99 -3.30 10.80
N ASN A 68 56.47 -4.24 11.56
CA ASN A 68 55.05 -4.63 11.48
C ASN A 68 54.14 -3.50 11.95
N ASP A 69 54.48 -2.85 13.04
CA ASP A 69 53.70 -1.73 13.61
C ASP A 69 53.62 -0.56 12.60
N LEU A 70 54.76 -0.20 12.04
CA LEU A 70 54.86 0.86 10.98
C LEU A 70 54.10 0.44 9.71
N TYR A 71 54.14 -0.84 9.35
CA TYR A 71 53.42 -1.34 8.17
C TYR A 71 51.90 -1.27 8.37
N GLU A 72 51.38 -1.68 9.52
CA GLU A 72 49.96 -1.64 9.82
C GLU A 72 49.45 -0.18 9.92
N GLU A 73 50.21 0.69 10.58
CA GLU A 73 49.88 2.10 10.67
C GLU A 73 49.84 2.76 9.28
N LYS A 74 50.89 2.55 8.46
CA LYS A 74 50.94 3.12 7.09
C LYS A 74 49.87 2.55 6.17
N LEU A 75 49.55 1.27 6.29
CA LEU A 75 48.52 0.63 5.52
C LEU A 75 47.14 1.25 5.84
N LYS A 76 46.88 1.52 7.11
CA LYS A 76 45.66 2.17 7.57
C LYS A 76 45.56 3.60 7.01
N GLU A 77 46.65 4.38 7.12
CA GLU A 77 46.72 5.73 6.59
C GLU A 77 46.42 5.76 5.07
N LEU A 78 47.06 4.88 4.29
CA LEU A 78 46.92 4.85 2.82
C LEU A 78 45.51 4.40 2.42
N ASN A 79 44.91 3.40 3.11
CA ASN A 79 43.54 3.00 2.87
C ASN A 79 42.54 4.12 3.19
N GLU A 80 42.73 4.88 4.26
CA GLU A 80 41.89 6.03 4.58
C GLU A 80 42.03 7.14 3.55
N LEU A 81 43.24 7.39 3.05
CA LEU A 81 43.49 8.36 1.96
C LEU A 81 42.81 7.91 0.66
N GLU A 82 42.91 6.66 0.30
CA GLU A 82 42.28 6.14 -0.91
C GLU A 82 40.76 6.19 -0.80
N LEU A 83 40.20 5.80 0.35
CA LEU A 83 38.76 5.90 0.63
C LEU A 83 38.28 7.35 0.53
N ASN A 84 39.00 8.29 1.15
CA ASN A 84 38.64 9.71 1.11
C ASN A 84 38.69 10.29 -0.33
N ARG A 85 39.70 9.89 -1.11
CA ARG A 85 39.79 10.29 -2.53
C ARG A 85 38.60 9.74 -3.32
N LYS A 86 38.21 8.49 -3.08
CA LYS A 86 37.05 7.86 -3.72
C LYS A 86 35.75 8.57 -3.33
N LEU A 87 35.55 8.82 -2.04
CA LEU A 87 34.38 9.55 -1.55
C LEU A 87 34.28 10.95 -2.14
N GLU A 88 35.39 11.68 -2.23
CA GLU A 88 35.40 13.01 -2.82
C GLU A 88 35.13 12.98 -4.34
N SER A 89 35.64 11.98 -5.05
CA SER A 89 35.39 11.81 -6.50
C SER A 89 33.95 11.37 -6.81
N GLU A 90 33.30 10.68 -5.89
CA GLU A 90 31.92 10.22 -6.02
C GLU A 90 30.89 11.22 -5.44
N LYS A 91 31.35 12.35 -4.91
CA LYS A 91 30.48 13.37 -4.34
C LYS A 91 29.55 13.96 -5.39
N ILE A 92 28.27 13.81 -5.14
CA ILE A 92 27.22 14.35 -6.01
C ILE A 92 26.67 15.64 -5.38
N ASP A 93 26.57 16.69 -6.18
CA ASP A 93 25.90 17.91 -5.76
C ASP A 93 24.38 17.71 -5.75
N ILE A 94 23.85 17.48 -4.56
CA ILE A 94 22.41 17.27 -4.32
C ILE A 94 21.58 18.57 -4.44
N THR A 95 22.23 19.73 -4.59
CA THR A 95 21.53 21.01 -4.81
C THR A 95 21.15 21.22 -6.26
N LEU A 96 21.74 20.46 -7.19
CA LEU A 96 21.38 20.51 -8.60
C LEU A 96 19.95 19.96 -8.80
N PRO A 97 19.11 20.64 -9.61
CA PRO A 97 17.77 20.17 -9.88
C PRO A 97 17.81 18.82 -10.61
N ALA A 98 17.16 17.81 -10.02
CA ALA A 98 17.02 16.50 -10.66
C ALA A 98 16.11 16.58 -11.90
N THR A 99 16.32 15.69 -12.86
CA THR A 99 15.38 15.50 -13.96
C THR A 99 14.03 15.08 -13.41
N LYS A 100 13.00 15.93 -13.63
CA LYS A 100 11.65 15.62 -13.18
C LYS A 100 11.13 14.40 -13.95
N ILE A 101 11.02 13.28 -13.28
CA ILE A 101 10.31 12.11 -13.81
C ILE A 101 8.83 12.43 -13.80
N ARG A 102 8.18 12.42 -14.97
CA ARG A 102 6.73 12.59 -15.05
C ARG A 102 6.08 11.34 -14.47
N GLN A 103 5.43 11.48 -13.34
CA GLN A 103 4.57 10.44 -12.77
C GLN A 103 3.17 10.61 -13.34
N GLY A 104 2.46 9.49 -13.56
CA GLY A 104 1.04 9.51 -13.87
C GLY A 104 0.21 9.86 -12.63
N SER A 105 -1.01 10.32 -12.86
CA SER A 105 -2.04 10.50 -11.82
C SER A 105 -3.01 9.33 -11.87
N PRO A 106 -3.38 8.71 -10.74
CA PRO A 106 -4.47 7.74 -10.70
C PRO A 106 -5.81 8.43 -11.08
N ASN A 107 -6.73 7.64 -11.63
CA ASN A 107 -8.10 8.08 -11.83
C ASN A 107 -8.73 8.43 -10.48
N ILE A 108 -9.59 9.45 -10.45
CA ILE A 108 -10.20 9.91 -9.20
C ILE A 108 -11.13 8.87 -8.57
N LEU A 109 -11.75 8.00 -9.38
CA LEU A 109 -12.54 6.88 -8.88
C LEU A 109 -11.66 5.87 -8.16
N GLU A 110 -10.48 5.54 -8.70
CA GLU A 110 -9.54 4.64 -8.03
C GLU A 110 -9.09 5.19 -6.68
N LYS A 111 -8.86 6.51 -6.58
CA LYS A 111 -8.57 7.15 -5.28
C LYS A 111 -9.71 6.97 -4.27
N VAL A 112 -10.97 7.07 -4.72
CA VAL A 112 -12.13 6.86 -3.85
C VAL A 112 -12.27 5.39 -3.47
N VAL A 113 -12.00 4.46 -4.40
CA VAL A 113 -11.99 3.02 -4.12
C VAL A 113 -10.95 2.70 -3.05
N GLU A 114 -9.69 3.10 -3.26
CA GLU A 114 -8.59 2.88 -2.31
C GLU A 114 -8.87 3.47 -0.92
N ASP A 115 -9.45 4.67 -0.86
CA ASP A 115 -9.82 5.35 0.38
C ASP A 115 -10.92 4.58 1.13
N MET A 116 -11.96 4.13 0.42
CA MET A 116 -13.06 3.34 1.00
C MET A 116 -12.59 1.95 1.43
N GLU A 117 -11.80 1.26 0.61
CA GLU A 117 -11.22 -0.04 0.96
C GLU A 117 -10.35 0.05 2.22
N SER A 118 -9.47 1.04 2.27
CA SER A 118 -8.60 1.29 3.43
C SER A 118 -9.41 1.54 4.69
N LEU A 119 -10.49 2.32 4.59
CA LEU A 119 -11.39 2.56 5.71
C LEU A 119 -12.04 1.26 6.19
N PHE A 120 -12.65 0.49 5.29
CA PHE A 120 -13.34 -0.74 5.65
C PHE A 120 -12.38 -1.82 6.15
N MET A 121 -11.19 -1.95 5.57
CA MET A 121 -10.15 -2.84 6.10
C MET A 121 -9.75 -2.47 7.53
N SER A 122 -9.65 -1.17 7.84
CA SER A 122 -9.38 -0.70 9.22
C SER A 122 -10.48 -1.06 10.20
N MET A 123 -11.72 -1.26 9.72
CA MET A 123 -12.87 -1.72 10.49
C MET A 123 -12.99 -3.26 10.54
N GLY A 124 -12.04 -3.99 9.94
CA GLY A 124 -11.98 -5.45 9.91
C GLY A 124 -12.85 -6.09 8.84
N TYR A 125 -13.11 -5.39 7.73
CA TYR A 125 -13.73 -5.97 6.54
C TYR A 125 -12.66 -6.51 5.59
N ASP A 126 -12.95 -7.64 4.94
CA ASP A 126 -12.16 -8.15 3.83
C ASP A 126 -12.67 -7.56 2.51
N VAL A 127 -11.75 -7.23 1.61
CA VAL A 127 -12.09 -6.81 0.25
C VAL A 127 -12.21 -8.04 -0.62
N VAL A 128 -13.37 -8.22 -1.28
CA VAL A 128 -13.66 -9.40 -2.10
C VAL A 128 -14.16 -8.97 -3.47
N GLU A 129 -13.60 -9.57 -4.51
CA GLU A 129 -13.99 -9.34 -5.90
C GLU A 129 -14.85 -10.49 -6.44
N GLY A 130 -15.57 -10.21 -7.52
CA GLY A 130 -16.37 -11.20 -8.24
C GLY A 130 -16.53 -10.87 -9.73
N PRO A 131 -17.07 -11.79 -10.52
CA PRO A 131 -17.22 -11.62 -11.97
C PRO A 131 -18.21 -10.51 -12.33
N GLU A 132 -17.93 -9.78 -13.39
CA GLU A 132 -18.87 -8.79 -13.97
C GLU A 132 -19.95 -9.44 -14.83
N ILE A 133 -19.62 -10.53 -15.50
CA ILE A 133 -20.59 -11.41 -16.21
C ILE A 133 -21.08 -12.43 -15.19
N GLU A 134 -22.38 -12.39 -14.92
CA GLU A 134 -22.95 -13.10 -13.78
C GLU A 134 -24.17 -13.94 -14.20
N GLU A 135 -24.49 -14.93 -13.40
CA GLU A 135 -25.73 -15.69 -13.55
C GLU A 135 -26.91 -14.98 -12.86
N ASP A 136 -28.08 -15.08 -13.47
CA ASP A 136 -29.35 -14.56 -12.92
C ASP A 136 -29.60 -15.06 -11.48
N LEU A 137 -29.18 -16.30 -11.19
CA LEU A 137 -29.27 -16.90 -9.88
C LEU A 137 -28.61 -16.03 -8.78
N TYR A 138 -27.37 -15.59 -9.01
CA TYR A 138 -26.63 -14.78 -8.03
C TYR A 138 -27.04 -13.31 -8.05
N ASN A 139 -27.39 -12.78 -9.22
CA ASN A 139 -27.74 -11.37 -9.36
C ASN A 139 -29.13 -11.07 -8.81
N PHE A 140 -30.05 -12.06 -8.82
CA PHE A 140 -31.44 -11.86 -8.47
C PHE A 140 -32.03 -12.92 -7.54
N GLU A 141 -32.05 -14.20 -7.94
CA GLU A 141 -32.83 -15.21 -7.22
C GLU A 141 -32.39 -15.38 -5.76
N LEU A 142 -31.08 -15.53 -5.52
CA LEU A 142 -30.51 -15.63 -4.15
C LEU A 142 -30.63 -14.34 -3.32
N LEU A 143 -30.98 -13.24 -3.95
CA LEU A 143 -31.20 -11.95 -3.31
C LEU A 143 -32.70 -11.64 -3.12
N ASN A 144 -33.52 -12.69 -3.02
CA ASN A 144 -34.98 -12.58 -2.80
C ASN A 144 -35.72 -11.86 -3.96
N LEU A 145 -35.19 -11.96 -5.17
CA LEU A 145 -35.79 -11.43 -6.41
C LEU A 145 -36.11 -12.57 -7.37
N PRO A 146 -37.18 -13.36 -7.13
CA PRO A 146 -37.56 -14.47 -7.99
C PRO A 146 -37.97 -13.96 -9.40
N LYS A 147 -38.02 -14.87 -10.39
CA LYS A 147 -38.46 -14.55 -11.74
C LYS A 147 -39.87 -13.94 -11.70
N GLY A 148 -40.07 -12.85 -12.46
CA GLY A 148 -41.32 -12.10 -12.49
C GLY A 148 -41.54 -11.11 -11.33
N HIS A 149 -40.55 -10.92 -10.45
CA HIS A 149 -40.64 -9.89 -9.42
C HIS A 149 -40.54 -8.48 -10.05
N PRO A 150 -41.44 -7.53 -9.73
CA PRO A 150 -41.45 -6.20 -10.37
C PRO A 150 -40.15 -5.39 -10.20
N ALA A 151 -39.45 -5.61 -9.10
CA ALA A 151 -38.17 -4.93 -8.85
C ALA A 151 -37.05 -5.33 -9.83
N ARG A 152 -37.20 -6.40 -10.62
CA ARG A 152 -36.25 -6.74 -11.69
C ARG A 152 -36.37 -5.77 -12.87
N ASP A 153 -37.58 -5.36 -13.22
CA ASP A 153 -37.82 -4.44 -14.33
C ASP A 153 -37.23 -3.06 -14.03
N SER A 154 -37.20 -2.68 -12.76
CA SER A 154 -36.61 -1.38 -12.35
C SER A 154 -35.06 -1.34 -12.39
N GLN A 155 -34.41 -2.48 -12.64
CA GLN A 155 -32.94 -2.55 -12.67
C GLN A 155 -32.36 -2.55 -14.10
N ASP A 156 -33.19 -2.45 -15.13
CA ASP A 156 -32.77 -2.31 -16.54
C ASP A 156 -31.52 -3.09 -16.93
N THR A 157 -31.60 -4.42 -16.81
CA THR A 157 -30.42 -5.30 -16.86
C THR A 157 -30.02 -5.64 -18.30
N PHE A 158 -28.72 -5.69 -18.58
CA PHE A 158 -28.16 -6.21 -19.82
C PHE A 158 -28.05 -7.74 -19.76
N TYR A 159 -28.92 -8.48 -20.43
CA TYR A 159 -28.80 -9.91 -20.61
C TYR A 159 -27.95 -10.23 -21.82
N LEU A 160 -27.02 -11.19 -21.72
CA LEU A 160 -26.08 -11.60 -22.74
C LEU A 160 -26.56 -12.89 -23.45
N GLU A 161 -27.11 -13.83 -22.69
CA GLU A 161 -27.60 -15.12 -23.22
C GLU A 161 -28.94 -15.48 -22.56
N GLY A 162 -30.01 -15.29 -23.31
CA GLY A 162 -31.37 -15.54 -22.83
C GLY A 162 -31.69 -14.77 -21.56
N ASP A 163 -32.20 -15.46 -20.57
CA ASP A 163 -32.53 -14.93 -19.23
C ASP A 163 -31.62 -15.49 -18.13
N LYS A 164 -30.45 -16.03 -18.50
CA LYS A 164 -29.55 -16.74 -17.56
C LYS A 164 -28.27 -16.00 -17.26
N ILE A 165 -27.64 -15.40 -18.26
CA ILE A 165 -26.35 -14.73 -18.16
C ILE A 165 -26.55 -13.25 -18.43
N LEU A 166 -25.97 -12.41 -17.58
CA LEU A 166 -26.16 -10.97 -17.61
C LEU A 166 -24.88 -10.21 -17.19
N LEU A 167 -24.83 -8.93 -17.46
CA LEU A 167 -23.90 -8.02 -16.80
C LEU A 167 -24.52 -7.61 -15.45
N ARG A 168 -23.78 -7.79 -14.37
CA ARG A 168 -24.28 -7.54 -13.00
C ARG A 168 -24.78 -6.10 -12.85
N SER A 169 -25.99 -5.94 -12.31
CA SER A 169 -26.62 -4.62 -12.08
C SER A 169 -26.22 -3.99 -10.75
N HIS A 170 -25.55 -4.73 -9.89
CA HIS A 170 -25.00 -4.35 -8.60
C HIS A 170 -23.89 -5.35 -8.20
N THR A 171 -23.13 -5.07 -7.12
CA THR A 171 -22.07 -5.97 -6.65
C THR A 171 -22.55 -7.01 -5.64
N SER A 172 -23.84 -7.03 -5.29
CA SER A 172 -24.45 -8.00 -4.36
C SER A 172 -24.28 -9.49 -4.73
N PRO A 173 -24.10 -9.90 -6.01
CA PRO A 173 -23.74 -11.29 -6.35
C PRO A 173 -22.52 -11.79 -5.57
N VAL A 174 -21.54 -10.94 -5.32
CA VAL A 174 -20.33 -11.28 -4.55
C VAL A 174 -20.71 -11.63 -3.11
N GLN A 175 -21.68 -10.94 -2.55
CA GLN A 175 -22.21 -11.22 -1.20
C GLN A 175 -22.85 -12.61 -1.16
N ALA A 176 -23.72 -12.95 -2.13
CA ALA A 176 -24.34 -14.27 -2.24
C ALA A 176 -23.30 -15.39 -2.40
N ARG A 177 -22.30 -15.19 -3.26
CA ARG A 177 -21.20 -16.14 -3.46
C ARG A 177 -20.38 -16.36 -2.17
N THR A 178 -20.11 -15.29 -1.44
CA THR A 178 -19.35 -15.36 -0.18
C THR A 178 -20.15 -16.10 0.90
N MET A 179 -21.46 -15.83 1.01
CA MET A 179 -22.34 -16.55 1.92
C MET A 179 -22.37 -18.05 1.62
N LEU A 180 -22.54 -18.44 0.35
CA LEU A 180 -22.54 -19.85 -0.05
C LEU A 180 -21.21 -20.55 0.24
N LYS A 181 -20.08 -19.83 0.06
CA LYS A 181 -18.74 -20.34 0.40
C LYS A 181 -18.58 -20.58 1.91
N GLY A 182 -19.14 -19.70 2.74
CA GLY A 182 -19.11 -19.79 4.21
C GLY A 182 -20.04 -20.86 4.80
N LYS A 183 -20.93 -21.48 4.00
CA LYS A 183 -21.83 -22.60 4.35
C LYS A 183 -22.65 -22.38 5.64
N GLY A 184 -22.88 -21.15 6.04
CA GLY A 184 -23.62 -20.83 7.26
C GLY A 184 -22.89 -21.10 8.58
N GLU A 185 -21.59 -21.32 8.55
CA GLU A 185 -20.80 -21.70 9.71
C GLU A 185 -19.99 -20.54 10.30
N GLU A 186 -19.62 -19.57 9.48
CA GLU A 186 -18.69 -18.50 9.83
C GLU A 186 -19.34 -17.11 9.72
N PRO A 187 -18.94 -16.15 10.57
CA PRO A 187 -19.32 -14.76 10.38
C PRO A 187 -18.70 -14.21 9.10
N ILE A 188 -19.37 -13.25 8.46
CA ILE A 188 -18.90 -12.60 7.23
C ILE A 188 -18.79 -11.10 7.52
N ARG A 189 -17.69 -10.51 7.03
CA ARG A 189 -17.50 -9.08 7.04
C ARG A 189 -16.68 -8.70 5.82
N ILE A 190 -17.38 -8.30 4.75
CA ILE A 190 -16.77 -8.02 3.45
C ILE A 190 -17.25 -6.70 2.87
N VAL A 191 -16.41 -6.12 2.02
CA VAL A 191 -16.79 -5.10 1.03
C VAL A 191 -16.41 -5.59 -0.35
N CYS A 192 -17.25 -5.26 -1.33
CA CYS A 192 -17.04 -5.66 -2.73
C CYS A 192 -17.17 -4.44 -3.65
N PRO A 193 -16.05 -3.79 -3.98
CA PRO A 193 -16.01 -2.76 -5.01
C PRO A 193 -16.08 -3.39 -6.38
N GLY A 194 -16.64 -2.67 -7.35
CA GLY A 194 -16.62 -3.14 -8.74
C GLY A 194 -17.57 -2.40 -9.65
N LYS A 195 -17.36 -2.62 -10.95
CA LYS A 195 -18.23 -2.09 -12.02
C LYS A 195 -19.57 -2.81 -12.04
N THR A 196 -20.59 -2.04 -12.35
CA THR A 196 -21.98 -2.49 -12.51
C THR A 196 -22.58 -1.88 -13.77
N TYR A 197 -23.62 -2.48 -14.30
CA TYR A 197 -24.14 -2.17 -15.62
C TYR A 197 -25.68 -2.11 -15.60
N ARG A 198 -26.24 -1.01 -16.14
CA ARG A 198 -27.67 -0.82 -16.28
C ARG A 198 -27.98 -0.18 -17.64
N ARG A 199 -29.14 -0.46 -18.21
CA ARG A 199 -29.56 0.16 -19.49
C ARG A 199 -30.07 1.60 -19.30
N ASP A 200 -29.40 2.34 -18.44
CA ASP A 200 -29.71 3.77 -18.26
C ASP A 200 -29.10 4.58 -19.41
N ASP A 201 -29.78 5.67 -19.79
CA ASP A 201 -29.22 6.64 -20.71
C ASP A 201 -28.12 7.48 -20.04
N ASP A 202 -27.04 7.71 -20.78
CA ASP A 202 -25.92 8.50 -20.26
C ASP A 202 -26.28 10.00 -20.20
N ASP A 203 -26.32 10.54 -18.97
CA ASP A 203 -26.50 11.96 -18.72
C ASP A 203 -25.43 12.50 -17.72
N ALA A 204 -25.64 13.68 -17.15
CA ALA A 204 -24.70 14.23 -16.17
C ALA A 204 -24.67 13.48 -14.83
N THR A 205 -25.66 12.62 -14.55
CA THR A 205 -25.88 11.95 -13.26
C THR A 205 -26.03 10.44 -13.37
N HIS A 206 -26.26 9.92 -14.57
CA HIS A 206 -26.42 8.50 -14.86
C HIS A 206 -25.43 8.05 -15.94
N SER A 207 -25.03 6.80 -15.86
CA SER A 207 -24.20 6.13 -16.87
C SER A 207 -24.60 4.67 -16.94
N HIS A 208 -24.59 4.11 -18.16
CA HIS A 208 -24.85 2.68 -18.41
C HIS A 208 -23.85 1.77 -17.70
N ASN A 209 -22.66 2.26 -17.35
CA ASN A 209 -21.72 1.61 -16.47
C ASN A 209 -21.34 2.57 -15.34
N PHE A 210 -21.19 2.05 -14.14
CA PHE A 210 -20.76 2.81 -12.97
C PHE A 210 -20.14 1.86 -11.95
N MET A 211 -19.50 2.44 -10.95
CA MET A 211 -18.85 1.66 -9.88
C MET A 211 -19.67 1.73 -8.59
N GLN A 212 -19.78 0.58 -7.95
CA GLN A 212 -20.34 0.48 -6.60
C GLN A 212 -19.32 -0.14 -5.65
N ILE A 213 -19.44 0.19 -4.39
CA ILE A 213 -18.88 -0.58 -3.29
C ILE A 213 -20.02 -0.99 -2.38
N GLU A 214 -20.24 -2.30 -2.24
CA GLU A 214 -21.25 -2.82 -1.33
C GLU A 214 -20.59 -3.57 -0.19
N GLY A 215 -21.21 -3.54 0.99
CA GLY A 215 -20.74 -4.25 2.15
C GLY A 215 -21.78 -5.20 2.71
N LEU A 216 -21.29 -6.31 3.27
CA LEU A 216 -22.08 -7.31 3.99
C LEU A 216 -21.41 -7.63 5.32
N LEU A 217 -22.18 -7.56 6.38
CA LEU A 217 -21.79 -8.09 7.68
C LEU A 217 -22.82 -9.13 8.11
N ILE A 218 -22.37 -10.34 8.44
CA ILE A 218 -23.17 -11.39 9.05
C ILE A 218 -22.49 -11.80 10.35
N ASP A 219 -23.23 -11.73 11.44
CA ASP A 219 -22.77 -12.10 12.78
C ASP A 219 -23.99 -12.55 13.61
N LYS A 220 -23.75 -13.27 14.70
CA LYS A 220 -24.82 -13.69 15.63
C LYS A 220 -25.46 -12.55 16.40
N LYS A 221 -24.80 -11.39 16.46
CA LYS A 221 -25.23 -10.21 17.23
C LYS A 221 -25.38 -8.94 16.39
N ALA A 222 -25.31 -9.04 15.07
CA ALA A 222 -25.43 -7.89 14.18
C ALA A 222 -26.79 -7.20 14.32
N THR A 223 -26.79 -5.88 14.41
CA THR A 223 -27.99 -5.07 14.61
C THR A 223 -28.07 -3.88 13.64
N LEU A 224 -29.23 -3.26 13.51
CA LEU A 224 -29.41 -2.01 12.79
C LEU A 224 -28.60 -0.86 13.42
N ALA A 225 -28.32 -0.94 14.73
CA ALA A 225 -27.49 0.06 15.42
C ALA A 225 -26.02 -0.04 14.97
N ASP A 226 -25.53 -1.26 14.73
CA ASP A 226 -24.16 -1.46 14.19
C ASP A 226 -24.05 -0.90 12.78
N LEU A 227 -25.08 -1.10 11.95
CA LEU A 227 -25.17 -0.47 10.62
C LEU A 227 -25.11 1.07 10.73
N LYS A 228 -25.86 1.65 11.67
CA LYS A 228 -25.84 3.10 11.91
C LYS A 228 -24.44 3.58 12.32
N GLY A 229 -23.77 2.87 13.21
CA GLY A 229 -22.41 3.15 13.64
C GLY A 229 -21.41 3.09 12.48
N THR A 230 -21.55 2.09 11.60
CA THR A 230 -20.76 1.97 10.38
C THR A 230 -20.90 3.20 9.49
N PHE A 231 -22.13 3.67 9.26
CA PHE A 231 -22.38 4.88 8.47
C PHE A 231 -21.88 6.15 9.11
N ASP A 232 -21.94 6.27 10.44
CA ASP A 232 -21.39 7.43 11.15
C ASP A 232 -19.85 7.52 10.97
N VAL A 233 -19.15 6.39 10.95
CA VAL A 233 -17.71 6.35 10.66
C VAL A 233 -17.43 6.73 9.20
N VAL A 234 -18.14 6.13 8.24
CA VAL A 234 -17.99 6.44 6.81
C VAL A 234 -18.26 7.90 6.51
N ALA A 235 -19.35 8.45 7.04
CA ALA A 235 -19.74 9.85 6.81
C ALA A 235 -18.68 10.84 7.34
N LYS A 236 -18.15 10.60 8.52
CA LYS A 236 -17.09 11.42 9.10
C LYS A 236 -15.79 11.32 8.31
N HIS A 237 -15.40 10.12 7.90
CA HIS A 237 -14.20 9.90 7.10
C HIS A 237 -14.26 10.64 5.75
N LEU A 238 -15.40 10.56 5.05
CA LEU A 238 -15.54 11.13 3.71
C LEU A 238 -15.81 12.65 3.72
N PHE A 239 -16.57 13.16 4.69
CA PHE A 239 -17.13 14.51 4.67
C PHE A 239 -16.82 15.35 5.91
N GLY A 240 -16.02 14.83 6.83
CA GLY A 240 -15.54 15.52 8.03
C GLY A 240 -16.33 15.22 9.31
N ASP A 241 -15.71 15.49 10.45
CA ASP A 241 -16.18 15.08 11.79
C ASP A 241 -17.56 15.63 12.18
N ASP A 242 -17.95 16.78 11.64
CA ASP A 242 -19.25 17.40 11.89
C ASP A 242 -20.39 16.74 11.10
N CYS A 243 -20.09 15.83 10.17
CA CYS A 243 -21.07 15.18 9.32
C CYS A 243 -21.96 14.24 10.14
N LYS A 244 -23.27 14.43 10.06
CA LYS A 244 -24.28 13.63 10.76
C LYS A 244 -24.98 12.72 9.77
N THR A 245 -25.37 11.52 10.22
CA THR A 245 -26.18 10.59 9.45
C THR A 245 -27.60 10.49 9.97
N ARG A 246 -28.54 10.19 9.08
CA ARG A 246 -29.89 9.77 9.44
C ARG A 246 -30.37 8.65 8.53
N PHE A 247 -31.24 7.80 9.06
CA PHE A 247 -31.91 6.77 8.30
C PHE A 247 -33.33 7.22 7.97
N ARG A 248 -33.77 6.98 6.72
CA ARG A 248 -35.17 7.07 6.30
C ARG A 248 -35.65 5.70 5.88
N PRO A 249 -36.89 5.27 6.23
CA PRO A 249 -37.45 4.02 5.74
C PRO A 249 -37.44 3.95 4.20
N SER A 250 -37.08 2.78 3.68
CA SER A 250 -37.08 2.49 2.25
C SER A 250 -37.50 1.03 2.03
N TYR A 251 -37.48 0.58 0.79
CA TYR A 251 -37.79 -0.80 0.43
C TYR A 251 -36.76 -1.33 -0.56
N TYR A 252 -36.13 -2.44 -0.16
CA TYR A 252 -35.29 -3.27 -1.03
C TYR A 252 -35.67 -4.74 -0.80
N PRO A 253 -35.85 -5.57 -1.85
CA PRO A 253 -36.30 -6.95 -1.69
C PRO A 253 -35.37 -7.83 -0.86
N PHE A 254 -34.09 -7.50 -0.82
CA PHE A 254 -33.03 -8.25 -0.13
C PHE A 254 -32.74 -7.80 1.31
N THR A 255 -33.44 -6.76 1.79
CA THR A 255 -33.31 -6.26 3.18
C THR A 255 -34.66 -5.98 3.82
N GLU A 256 -34.78 -6.24 5.14
CA GLU A 256 -35.95 -5.93 5.95
C GLU A 256 -35.54 -5.78 7.43
N PRO A 257 -35.62 -4.58 8.04
CA PRO A 257 -36.01 -3.30 7.44
C PRO A 257 -34.96 -2.74 6.48
N SER A 258 -35.46 -2.02 5.46
CA SER A 258 -34.61 -1.29 4.51
C SER A 258 -34.60 0.19 4.87
N VAL A 259 -33.46 0.83 4.62
CA VAL A 259 -33.26 2.26 4.89
C VAL A 259 -32.48 2.93 3.76
N GLU A 260 -32.81 4.17 3.48
CA GLU A 260 -31.93 5.10 2.80
C GLU A 260 -31.11 5.87 3.83
N THR A 261 -29.82 6.01 3.55
CA THR A 261 -28.91 6.78 4.41
C THR A 261 -28.65 8.14 3.84
N ASP A 262 -29.02 9.17 4.60
CA ASP A 262 -28.68 10.55 4.31
C ASP A 262 -27.56 11.04 5.22
N ILE A 263 -26.72 11.91 4.67
CA ILE A 263 -25.76 12.71 5.43
C ILE A 263 -26.21 14.17 5.51
N SER A 264 -25.85 14.87 6.58
CA SER A 264 -26.01 16.32 6.64
C SER A 264 -25.16 16.97 5.54
N CYS A 265 -25.71 17.96 4.86
CA CYS A 265 -24.98 18.60 3.77
C CYS A 265 -23.70 19.27 4.30
N PHE A 266 -22.56 18.75 3.87
CA PHE A 266 -21.23 19.22 4.29
C PHE A 266 -20.96 20.67 3.85
N LYS A 267 -21.59 21.15 2.76
CA LYS A 267 -21.40 22.51 2.25
C LYS A 267 -22.17 23.56 3.05
N CYS A 268 -23.46 23.33 3.33
CA CYS A 268 -24.31 24.28 4.03
C CYS A 268 -24.57 23.90 5.49
N LYS A 269 -23.91 22.85 6.00
CA LYS A 269 -24.04 22.34 7.38
C LYS A 269 -25.49 22.12 7.84
N GLY A 270 -26.38 21.80 6.88
CA GLY A 270 -27.80 21.54 7.16
C GLY A 270 -28.76 22.73 6.92
N GLU A 271 -28.28 23.92 6.59
CA GLU A 271 -29.12 25.11 6.38
C GLU A 271 -29.91 25.08 5.06
N GLY A 272 -29.45 24.29 4.08
CA GLY A 272 -30.04 24.23 2.75
C GLY A 272 -29.20 24.96 1.69
N CYS A 273 -28.98 24.34 0.55
CA CYS A 273 -28.27 24.90 -0.61
C CYS A 273 -28.64 24.15 -1.89
N ALA A 274 -28.12 24.59 -3.04
CA ALA A 274 -28.37 23.94 -4.33
C ALA A 274 -27.94 22.46 -4.36
N ILE A 275 -26.83 22.09 -3.71
CA ILE A 275 -26.32 20.70 -3.67
C ILE A 275 -27.31 19.78 -2.97
N CYS A 276 -27.85 20.16 -1.84
CA CYS A 276 -28.84 19.39 -1.09
C CYS A 276 -30.30 19.72 -1.48
N LYS A 277 -30.50 20.47 -2.56
CA LYS A 277 -31.84 20.91 -3.02
C LYS A 277 -32.64 21.56 -1.89
N ASN A 278 -31.98 22.39 -1.09
CA ASN A 278 -32.52 23.11 0.08
C ASN A 278 -33.06 22.24 1.22
N THR A 279 -32.77 20.93 1.21
CA THR A 279 -33.24 19.99 2.27
C THR A 279 -32.31 19.93 3.48
N GLY A 280 -31.07 20.38 3.34
CA GLY A 280 -30.00 20.21 4.34
C GLY A 280 -29.41 18.80 4.39
N TRP A 281 -29.94 17.83 3.60
CA TRP A 281 -29.55 16.44 3.61
C TRP A 281 -29.26 15.91 2.20
N ILE A 282 -28.35 14.94 2.09
CA ILE A 282 -27.94 14.30 0.84
C ILE A 282 -27.98 12.79 1.02
N THR A 283 -28.76 12.09 0.18
CA THR A 283 -28.78 10.63 0.15
C THR A 283 -27.49 10.11 -0.49
N ILE A 284 -26.82 9.18 0.17
CA ILE A 284 -25.55 8.60 -0.27
C ILE A 284 -25.59 7.08 -0.45
N SER A 285 -26.56 6.38 0.16
CA SER A 285 -26.57 4.91 0.19
C SER A 285 -27.95 4.35 0.44
N GLY A 286 -28.21 3.16 -0.10
CA GLY A 286 -29.24 2.25 0.37
C GLY A 286 -28.64 1.17 1.28
N ALA A 287 -29.38 0.77 2.31
CA ALA A 287 -28.90 -0.21 3.28
C ALA A 287 -30.08 -0.92 3.98
N GLY A 288 -29.77 -1.92 4.77
CA GLY A 288 -30.78 -2.58 5.62
C GLY A 288 -30.29 -3.84 6.28
N VAL A 289 -31.15 -4.42 7.11
CA VAL A 289 -30.93 -5.74 7.70
C VAL A 289 -31.16 -6.79 6.62
N VAL A 290 -30.27 -7.76 6.48
CA VAL A 290 -30.38 -8.80 5.46
C VAL A 290 -31.66 -9.59 5.63
N HIS A 291 -32.44 -9.72 4.55
CA HIS A 291 -33.73 -10.42 4.59
C HIS A 291 -33.56 -11.90 4.97
N PRO A 292 -34.39 -12.47 5.85
CA PRO A 292 -34.30 -13.88 6.27
C PRO A 292 -34.27 -14.89 5.11
N ASN A 293 -34.97 -14.60 4.00
CA ASN A 293 -34.97 -15.46 2.84
C ASN A 293 -33.58 -15.50 2.17
N VAL A 294 -32.88 -14.37 2.08
CA VAL A 294 -31.51 -14.29 1.53
C VAL A 294 -30.57 -15.16 2.36
N LEU A 295 -30.63 -15.05 3.70
CA LEU A 295 -29.86 -15.90 4.61
C LEU A 295 -30.14 -17.38 4.37
N LYS A 296 -31.43 -17.78 4.33
CA LYS A 296 -31.82 -19.16 4.08
C LYS A 296 -31.34 -19.71 2.76
N MET A 297 -31.55 -18.97 1.67
CA MET A 297 -31.13 -19.39 0.33
C MET A 297 -29.61 -19.50 0.19
N CYS A 298 -28.87 -18.71 0.95
CA CYS A 298 -27.40 -18.74 0.99
C CYS A 298 -26.84 -19.66 2.11
N GLY A 299 -27.68 -20.49 2.75
CA GLY A 299 -27.24 -21.53 3.70
C GLY A 299 -27.07 -21.07 5.15
N TYR A 300 -27.50 -19.85 5.51
CA TYR A 300 -27.45 -19.32 6.87
C TYR A 300 -28.79 -19.50 7.58
N ASN A 301 -28.77 -19.98 8.82
CA ASN A 301 -29.99 -20.09 9.66
C ASN A 301 -30.34 -18.68 10.22
N PRO A 302 -31.47 -18.06 9.82
CA PRO A 302 -31.83 -16.71 10.26
C PRO A 302 -32.24 -16.62 11.75
N GLU A 303 -32.48 -17.76 12.44
CA GLU A 303 -32.71 -17.79 13.89
C GLU A 303 -31.40 -17.60 14.68
N VAL A 304 -30.24 -17.81 14.03
CA VAL A 304 -28.92 -17.76 14.66
C VAL A 304 -28.08 -16.60 14.12
N TRP A 305 -28.20 -16.37 12.81
CA TRP A 305 -27.38 -15.41 12.08
C TRP A 305 -28.21 -14.19 11.68
N HIS A 306 -27.66 -13.03 11.94
CA HIS A 306 -28.22 -11.74 11.57
C HIS A 306 -27.18 -10.98 10.75
N GLY A 307 -27.61 -10.01 9.97
CA GLY A 307 -26.67 -9.25 9.20
C GLY A 307 -27.25 -7.96 8.67
N PHE A 308 -26.41 -7.12 8.16
CA PHE A 308 -26.79 -5.95 7.40
C PHE A 308 -25.97 -5.81 6.13
N ALA A 309 -26.57 -5.20 5.13
CA ALA A 309 -25.92 -4.89 3.88
C ALA A 309 -26.12 -3.42 3.51
N PHE A 310 -25.20 -2.89 2.74
CA PHE A 310 -25.23 -1.51 2.27
C PHE A 310 -24.53 -1.36 0.93
N GLY A 311 -24.84 -0.29 0.17
CA GLY A 311 -24.17 -0.01 -1.09
C GLY A 311 -24.02 1.48 -1.36
N PHE A 312 -22.84 1.88 -1.84
CA PHE A 312 -22.54 3.23 -2.29
C PHE A 312 -22.23 3.27 -3.77
N GLY A 313 -22.78 4.24 -4.50
CA GLY A 313 -22.26 4.59 -5.83
C GLY A 313 -21.01 5.43 -5.68
N LEU A 314 -19.87 4.92 -6.20
CA LEU A 314 -18.56 5.54 -6.00
C LEU A 314 -18.45 6.87 -6.74
N GLU A 315 -19.05 6.99 -7.94
CA GLU A 315 -19.12 8.26 -8.66
C GLU A 315 -19.87 9.31 -7.86
N ARG A 316 -20.97 8.94 -7.20
CA ARG A 316 -21.74 9.85 -6.36
C ARG A 316 -20.91 10.39 -5.21
N ILE A 317 -20.12 9.51 -4.57
CA ILE A 317 -19.18 9.93 -3.52
C ILE A 317 -18.10 10.85 -4.08
N ALA A 318 -17.49 10.49 -5.22
CA ALA A 318 -16.48 11.30 -5.88
C ALA A 318 -17.00 12.66 -6.31
N MET A 319 -18.19 12.71 -6.93
CA MET A 319 -18.85 13.96 -7.33
C MET A 319 -19.07 14.89 -6.13
N LEU A 320 -19.53 14.35 -5.02
CA LEU A 320 -19.78 15.14 -3.80
C LEU A 320 -18.48 15.60 -3.15
N LYS A 321 -17.48 14.71 -3.04
CA LYS A 321 -16.20 14.98 -2.36
C LYS A 321 -15.35 16.00 -3.13
N TYR A 322 -15.32 15.89 -4.46
CA TYR A 322 -14.44 16.68 -5.33
C TYR A 322 -15.16 17.79 -6.11
N GLY A 323 -16.47 17.91 -5.96
CA GLY A 323 -17.27 18.96 -6.63
C GLY A 323 -17.40 18.75 -8.14
N ILE A 324 -17.39 17.51 -8.61
CA ILE A 324 -17.57 17.15 -10.03
C ILE A 324 -19.06 17.14 -10.35
N ASN A 325 -19.46 17.82 -11.41
CA ASN A 325 -20.87 18.01 -11.74
C ASN A 325 -21.39 17.06 -12.82
N ASP A 326 -20.51 16.32 -13.49
CA ASP A 326 -20.85 15.45 -14.59
C ASP A 326 -20.13 14.10 -14.44
N ILE A 327 -20.90 13.01 -14.35
CA ILE A 327 -20.39 11.64 -14.16
C ILE A 327 -19.51 11.19 -15.35
N ARG A 328 -19.75 11.70 -16.54
CA ARG A 328 -18.99 11.36 -17.76
C ARG A 328 -17.53 11.77 -17.68
N THR A 329 -17.19 12.73 -16.83
CA THR A 329 -15.80 13.16 -16.51
C THR A 329 -14.94 11.98 -16.07
N PHE A 330 -15.50 11.04 -15.32
CA PHE A 330 -14.75 9.88 -14.83
C PHE A 330 -14.32 8.90 -15.93
N TYR A 331 -15.05 8.87 -17.05
CA TYR A 331 -14.91 7.89 -18.12
C TYR A 331 -14.30 8.45 -19.41
N ASN A 332 -14.26 9.77 -19.57
CA ASN A 332 -13.70 10.44 -20.76
C ASN A 332 -12.18 10.38 -20.88
N THR A 333 -11.47 9.95 -19.83
CA THR A 333 -9.99 9.84 -19.78
C THR A 333 -9.23 11.10 -20.24
N ASP A 334 -9.79 12.28 -20.03
CA ASP A 334 -9.12 13.54 -20.33
C ASP A 334 -7.97 13.77 -19.35
N LEU A 335 -6.73 13.78 -19.87
CA LEU A 335 -5.54 13.98 -19.06
C LEU A 335 -5.50 15.32 -18.30
N ARG A 336 -6.24 16.34 -18.76
CA ARG A 336 -6.33 17.64 -18.07
C ARG A 336 -7.15 17.49 -16.80
N GLU A 337 -8.24 16.73 -16.85
CA GLU A 337 -9.10 16.43 -15.71
C GLU A 337 -8.37 15.53 -14.71
N ILE A 338 -7.75 14.46 -15.17
CA ILE A 338 -6.97 13.56 -14.30
C ILE A 338 -5.87 14.34 -13.57
N LYS A 339 -5.13 15.21 -14.25
CA LYS A 339 -4.08 16.04 -13.65
C LYS A 339 -4.59 17.11 -12.70
N ALA A 340 -5.83 17.61 -12.88
CA ALA A 340 -6.40 18.59 -11.98
C ALA A 340 -6.55 18.07 -10.54
N PHE A 341 -6.63 16.75 -10.38
CA PHE A 341 -6.74 16.07 -9.10
C PHE A 341 -5.43 15.42 -8.64
N ASP A 342 -4.32 15.64 -9.37
CA ASP A 342 -2.97 15.21 -8.99
C ASP A 342 -2.38 16.18 -7.94
N ARG A 343 -3.15 16.51 -6.94
CA ARG A 343 -2.59 17.20 -5.79
C ARG A 343 -1.84 16.16 -4.97
N ARG A 344 -0.52 16.19 -5.07
CA ARG A 344 0.31 15.73 -3.97
C ARG A 344 -0.02 16.70 -2.83
N GLU A 345 -0.48 16.16 -1.74
CA GLU A 345 -0.45 16.88 -0.49
C GLU A 345 1.03 17.18 -0.23
N ASP A 346 1.43 18.45 -0.42
CA ASP A 346 2.73 18.97 -0.04
C ASP A 346 2.85 19.01 1.49
#